data_b3706b0cabdfb92c0fcd863f73f65e4d
#
_entry.id   b3706b0cabdfb92c0fcd863f73f65e4d
#
_cell.length_a   1.000
_cell.length_b   1.000
_cell.length_c   1.000
_cell.angle_alpha   90.00
_cell.angle_beta   90.00
_cell.angle_gamma   90.00
#
_symmetry.space_group_name_H-M   'P 1'
#
loop_
_entity.id
_entity.type
_entity.pdbx_description
1 polymer ?
#
loop_
_entity_poly.entity_id
_entity_poly.type
_entity_poly.pdbx_seq_one_letter_code
_entity_poly.pdbx_strand_id
1 'polypeptide(L)'
;VKVKRIELVSPRILAKVLSDGRANWDITIPDSTKQEQDESSFNLQLEDIQIVNGYVTYIDQQGGMKAELADWNGNFNGDVSAEKSVLKTKSIITSLTYTMGNLPVLLNARLEGDMEIQADMKTSTYTFLNNKLKLNDVEASLDGWVQMPDTTKMVMDLKLNTEKVAFKDLLSLVPGLYVKDFKDMKTAGNLTMAASVKGTMEGENYPAFDVKLAVDNGMFQYPSLPKSVTDIQVNTHISSKGGSLDNTVVDVSKFHFNMGG
;
A
#
# COMPACT_ATOMS: atom_id res chain seq x y z
N VAL A 1 -5.43 -15.93 29.68
CA VAL A 1 -6.76 -16.05 29.02
C VAL A 1 -6.53 -16.43 27.56
N LYS A 2 -7.18 -17.52 27.10
CA LYS A 2 -7.11 -17.95 25.71
C LYS A 2 -8.36 -17.47 24.97
N VAL A 3 -8.20 -16.52 24.05
CA VAL A 3 -9.24 -16.08 23.13
C VAL A 3 -8.94 -16.66 21.77
N LYS A 4 -9.78 -17.56 21.27
CA LYS A 4 -9.53 -18.21 19.98
C LYS A 4 -9.87 -17.31 18.79
N ARG A 5 -10.91 -16.49 18.93
CA ARG A 5 -11.39 -15.62 17.83
C ARG A 5 -11.92 -14.31 18.38
N ILE A 6 -11.61 -13.24 17.66
CA ILE A 6 -12.27 -11.94 17.78
C ILE A 6 -12.91 -11.62 16.43
N GLU A 7 -14.18 -11.25 16.44
CA GLU A 7 -14.88 -10.75 15.27
C GLU A 7 -15.25 -9.29 15.49
N LEU A 8 -14.82 -8.44 14.56
CA LEU A 8 -15.12 -7.01 14.53
C LEU A 8 -16.13 -6.76 13.42
N VAL A 9 -17.38 -6.50 13.78
CA VAL A 9 -18.46 -6.24 12.83
C VAL A 9 -18.65 -4.74 12.66
N SER A 10 -18.49 -4.26 11.43
CA SER A 10 -18.59 -2.85 11.05
C SER A 10 -17.74 -1.90 11.93
N PRO A 11 -16.48 -2.27 12.26
CA PRO A 11 -15.64 -1.38 13.04
C PRO A 11 -15.40 -0.09 12.27
N ARG A 12 -15.37 1.04 13.01
CA ARG A 12 -15.00 2.35 12.48
C ARG A 12 -13.77 2.83 13.21
N ILE A 13 -12.65 2.87 12.50
CA ILE A 13 -11.34 3.19 13.05
C ILE A 13 -10.88 4.52 12.47
N LEU A 14 -10.53 5.46 13.33
CA LEU A 14 -9.86 6.70 12.95
C LEU A 14 -8.45 6.68 13.52
N ALA A 15 -7.45 6.59 12.64
CA ALA A 15 -6.04 6.76 12.96
C ALA A 15 -5.61 8.16 12.48
N LYS A 16 -5.09 8.99 13.39
CA LYS A 16 -4.76 10.38 13.07
C LYS A 16 -3.41 10.78 13.66
N VAL A 17 -2.54 11.31 12.81
CA VAL A 17 -1.34 12.04 13.18
C VAL A 17 -1.64 13.54 13.06
N LEU A 18 -1.38 14.30 14.12
CA LEU A 18 -1.56 15.74 14.17
C LEU A 18 -0.39 16.45 13.48
N SER A 19 -0.55 17.74 13.22
CA SER A 19 0.51 18.58 12.63
C SER A 19 1.77 18.70 13.49
N ASP A 20 1.65 18.43 14.80
CA ASP A 20 2.77 18.39 15.74
C ASP A 20 3.40 16.99 15.90
N GLY A 21 2.97 16.02 15.07
CA GLY A 21 3.48 14.64 15.07
C GLY A 21 2.84 13.71 16.10
N ARG A 22 1.99 14.21 17.01
CA ARG A 22 1.28 13.33 17.96
C ARG A 22 0.23 12.51 17.27
N ALA A 23 0.14 11.23 17.65
CA ALA A 23 -0.86 10.30 17.11
C ALA A 23 -1.98 10.03 18.12
N ASN A 24 -3.21 9.84 17.64
CA ASN A 24 -4.35 9.56 18.52
C ASN A 24 -4.34 8.14 19.11
N TRP A 25 -3.44 7.29 18.66
CA TRP A 25 -3.19 5.95 19.24
C TRP A 25 -2.01 5.94 20.22
N ASP A 26 -1.30 7.04 20.38
CA ASP A 26 -0.25 7.18 21.37
C ASP A 26 -0.87 7.54 22.72
N ILE A 27 -1.36 6.49 23.40
CA ILE A 27 -2.09 6.58 24.68
C ILE A 27 -1.19 6.26 25.88
N THR A 28 0.10 6.02 25.67
CA THR A 28 1.03 5.74 26.74
C THR A 28 1.41 7.04 27.46
N ILE A 29 1.13 7.11 28.77
CA ILE A 29 1.66 8.17 29.62
C ILE A 29 3.14 7.85 29.85
N PRO A 30 4.09 8.77 29.53
CA PRO A 30 5.48 8.56 29.87
C PRO A 30 5.59 8.39 31.39
N ASP A 31 5.86 7.16 31.83
CA ASP A 31 6.00 6.88 33.25
C ASP A 31 7.34 7.46 33.74
N SER A 32 7.25 8.56 34.48
CA SER A 32 8.41 9.22 35.08
C SER A 32 8.91 8.51 36.35
N THR A 33 8.28 7.40 36.74
CA THR A 33 8.67 6.57 37.88
C THR A 33 8.91 5.14 37.42
N LYS A 34 10.17 4.73 37.41
CA LYS A 34 10.55 3.30 37.32
C LYS A 34 10.07 2.61 38.60
N GLN A 35 8.81 2.17 38.61
CA GLN A 35 8.41 1.09 39.49
C GLN A 35 8.66 -0.22 38.72
N GLU A 36 9.39 -1.14 39.34
CA GLU A 36 9.51 -2.51 38.89
C GLU A 36 8.11 -3.04 38.67
N GLN A 37 7.70 -3.14 37.39
CA GLN A 37 6.44 -3.77 37.05
C GLN A 37 6.59 -5.24 37.35
N ASP A 38 5.82 -5.72 38.32
CA ASP A 38 5.42 -7.13 38.38
C ASP A 38 4.97 -7.52 36.98
N GLU A 39 5.73 -8.38 36.32
CA GLU A 39 5.33 -9.04 35.07
C GLU A 39 4.12 -9.93 35.33
N SER A 40 2.96 -9.35 35.57
CA SER A 40 1.71 -10.06 35.33
C SER A 40 1.59 -10.19 33.81
N SER A 41 2.25 -11.21 33.27
CA SER A 41 2.14 -11.57 31.86
C SER A 41 0.68 -11.92 31.57
N PHE A 42 -0.11 -10.92 31.18
CA PHE A 42 -1.43 -11.14 30.61
C PHE A 42 -1.22 -11.79 29.24
N ASN A 43 -1.08 -13.09 29.24
CA ASN A 43 -0.84 -13.87 28.03
C ASN A 43 -2.19 -14.06 27.32
N LEU A 44 -2.52 -13.13 26.41
CA LEU A 44 -3.68 -13.23 25.53
C LEU A 44 -3.28 -13.99 24.28
N GLN A 45 -3.56 -15.29 24.23
CA GLN A 45 -3.39 -16.07 23.02
C GLN A 45 -4.56 -15.79 22.08
N LEU A 46 -4.31 -15.11 20.97
CA LEU A 46 -5.28 -14.75 19.94
C LEU A 46 -4.87 -15.42 18.62
N GLU A 47 -5.73 -16.32 18.13
CA GLU A 47 -5.41 -17.16 16.97
C GLU A 47 -6.11 -16.70 15.68
N ASP A 48 -7.25 -16.01 15.79
CA ASP A 48 -8.07 -15.61 14.64
C ASP A 48 -8.72 -14.24 14.89
N ILE A 49 -8.53 -13.33 13.97
CA ILE A 49 -9.21 -12.02 13.94
C ILE A 49 -9.97 -11.93 12.62
N GLN A 50 -11.27 -11.71 12.72
CA GLN A 50 -12.12 -11.47 11.56
C GLN A 50 -12.62 -10.02 11.55
N ILE A 51 -12.52 -9.37 10.42
CA ILE A 51 -13.09 -8.05 10.18
C ILE A 51 -14.19 -8.22 9.14
N VAL A 52 -15.37 -7.73 9.46
CA VAL A 52 -16.56 -7.75 8.59
C VAL A 52 -17.02 -6.31 8.39
N ASN A 53 -17.04 -5.86 7.15
CA ASN A 53 -17.56 -4.55 6.76
C ASN A 53 -16.89 -3.38 7.54
N GLY A 54 -15.57 -3.41 7.63
CA GLY A 54 -14.79 -2.42 8.37
C GLY A 54 -14.60 -1.12 7.60
N TYR A 55 -14.45 -0.02 8.36
CA TYR A 55 -14.12 1.31 7.85
C TYR A 55 -12.91 1.85 8.60
N VAL A 56 -11.88 2.23 7.86
CA VAL A 56 -10.68 2.83 8.42
C VAL A 56 -10.41 4.16 7.75
N THR A 57 -10.19 5.19 8.53
CA THR A 57 -9.70 6.48 8.05
C THR A 57 -8.35 6.74 8.70
N TYR A 58 -7.32 6.93 7.89
CA TYR A 58 -6.00 7.39 8.31
C TYR A 58 -5.81 8.83 7.84
N ILE A 59 -5.41 9.70 8.73
CA ILE A 59 -5.10 11.10 8.43
C ILE A 59 -3.74 11.43 9.01
N ASP A 60 -2.83 11.82 8.15
CA ASP A 60 -1.53 12.38 8.53
C ASP A 60 -1.52 13.87 8.15
N GLN A 61 -1.69 14.72 9.17
CA GLN A 61 -1.68 16.17 8.97
C GLN A 61 -0.26 16.72 8.74
N GLN A 62 0.76 16.03 9.26
CA GLN A 62 2.14 16.43 9.08
C GLN A 62 2.62 16.11 7.66
N GLY A 63 2.36 14.88 7.18
CA GLY A 63 2.70 14.44 5.83
C GLY A 63 1.70 14.87 4.75
N GLY A 64 0.55 15.48 5.14
CA GLY A 64 -0.47 15.89 4.18
C GLY A 64 -1.15 14.71 3.48
N MET A 65 -1.28 13.56 4.15
CA MET A 65 -1.82 12.34 3.57
C MET A 65 -3.15 11.94 4.20
N LYS A 66 -4.05 11.38 3.39
CA LYS A 66 -5.29 10.77 3.86
C LYS A 66 -5.55 9.46 3.12
N ALA A 67 -5.88 8.40 3.88
CA ALA A 67 -6.36 7.14 3.33
C ALA A 67 -7.72 6.78 3.94
N GLU A 68 -8.65 6.34 3.10
CA GLU A 68 -9.97 5.89 3.51
C GLU A 68 -10.21 4.49 2.92
N LEU A 69 -10.47 3.54 3.80
CA LEU A 69 -10.78 2.15 3.48
C LEU A 69 -12.23 1.90 3.85
N ALA A 70 -13.03 1.46 2.90
CA ALA A 70 -14.42 1.11 3.13
C ALA A 70 -14.71 -0.33 2.70
N ASP A 71 -15.65 -0.95 3.40
CA ASP A 71 -16.06 -2.34 3.20
C ASP A 71 -14.86 -3.31 3.28
N TRP A 72 -14.03 -3.12 4.30
CA TRP A 72 -12.93 -4.03 4.56
C TRP A 72 -13.47 -5.33 5.17
N ASN A 73 -13.27 -6.41 4.44
CA ASN A 73 -13.54 -7.76 4.88
C ASN A 73 -12.24 -8.56 4.86
N GLY A 74 -11.87 -9.16 5.99
CA GLY A 74 -10.62 -9.87 6.09
C GLY A 74 -10.57 -10.80 7.28
N ASN A 75 -9.69 -11.79 7.16
CA ASN A 75 -9.35 -12.68 8.26
C ASN A 75 -7.84 -12.69 8.47
N PHE A 76 -7.43 -12.74 9.71
CA PHE A 76 -6.05 -12.81 10.15
C PHE A 76 -5.92 -14.03 11.05
N ASN A 77 -5.10 -14.98 10.62
CA ASN A 77 -4.86 -16.23 11.33
C ASN A 77 -3.39 -16.32 11.72
N GLY A 78 -3.13 -16.66 12.96
CA GLY A 78 -1.79 -16.82 13.51
C GLY A 78 -1.76 -16.44 14.99
N ASP A 79 -0.75 -16.87 15.72
CA ASP A 79 -0.59 -16.53 17.12
C ASP A 79 0.08 -15.15 17.27
N VAL A 80 -0.73 -14.11 17.42
CA VAL A 80 -0.24 -12.72 17.59
C VAL A 80 0.38 -12.48 18.98
N SER A 81 0.30 -13.43 19.90
CA SER A 81 0.91 -13.36 21.23
C SER A 81 2.32 -13.98 21.28
N ALA A 82 2.68 -14.77 20.28
CA ALA A 82 3.99 -15.39 20.19
C ALA A 82 5.06 -14.36 19.81
N GLU A 83 6.26 -14.50 20.38
CA GLU A 83 7.41 -13.66 20.01
C GLU A 83 7.71 -13.75 18.52
N LYS A 84 7.53 -14.94 17.93
CA LYS A 84 7.64 -15.19 16.48
C LYS A 84 6.41 -15.93 16.01
N SER A 85 5.79 -15.43 14.97
CA SER A 85 4.61 -16.06 14.38
C SER A 85 4.55 -15.91 12.86
N VAL A 86 3.72 -16.74 12.26
CA VAL A 86 3.33 -16.61 10.85
C VAL A 86 1.87 -16.19 10.82
N LEU A 87 1.64 -14.98 10.35
CA LEU A 87 0.31 -14.40 10.20
C LEU A 87 -0.14 -14.59 8.76
N LYS A 88 -1.28 -15.27 8.57
CA LYS A 88 -1.91 -15.43 7.26
C LYS A 88 -3.14 -14.56 7.19
N THR A 89 -3.27 -13.80 6.11
CA THR A 89 -4.43 -12.94 5.92
C THR A 89 -4.94 -13.01 4.49
N LYS A 90 -6.27 -13.07 4.38
CA LYS A 90 -6.97 -12.76 3.14
C LYS A 90 -7.87 -11.58 3.39
N SER A 91 -7.67 -10.53 2.64
CA SER A 91 -8.38 -9.27 2.84
C SER A 91 -8.89 -8.72 1.51
N ILE A 92 -10.10 -8.17 1.56
CA ILE A 92 -10.72 -7.44 0.46
C ILE A 92 -11.18 -6.10 1.01
N ILE A 93 -10.71 -5.01 0.40
CA ILE A 93 -11.16 -3.65 0.65
C ILE A 93 -11.86 -3.21 -0.63
N THR A 94 -13.18 -2.99 -0.56
CA THR A 94 -13.97 -2.68 -1.75
C THR A 94 -13.69 -1.28 -2.28
N SER A 95 -13.37 -0.35 -1.39
CA SER A 95 -13.07 1.03 -1.76
C SER A 95 -11.90 1.56 -0.93
N LEU A 96 -10.79 1.78 -1.61
CA LEU A 96 -9.60 2.45 -1.10
C LEU A 96 -9.45 3.80 -1.80
N THR A 97 -9.50 4.88 -1.04
CA THR A 97 -9.20 6.23 -1.51
C THR A 97 -7.93 6.71 -0.82
N TYR A 98 -6.96 7.18 -1.59
CA TYR A 98 -5.72 7.76 -1.08
C TYR A 98 -5.47 9.13 -1.70
N THR A 99 -5.27 10.12 -0.84
CA THR A 99 -5.05 11.51 -1.22
C THR A 99 -3.73 12.01 -0.65
N MET A 100 -2.94 12.70 -1.46
CA MET A 100 -1.71 13.39 -1.06
C MET A 100 -1.90 14.89 -1.30
N GLY A 101 -1.90 15.67 -0.24
CA GLY A 101 -2.34 17.07 -0.30
C GLY A 101 -3.79 17.14 -0.81
N ASN A 102 -3.96 17.83 -1.94
CA ASN A 102 -5.26 17.94 -2.63
C ASN A 102 -5.40 16.98 -3.83
N LEU A 103 -4.39 16.14 -4.08
CA LEU A 103 -4.36 15.25 -5.23
C LEU A 103 -4.89 13.86 -4.84
N PRO A 104 -6.02 13.39 -5.38
CA PRO A 104 -6.43 12.00 -5.24
C PRO A 104 -5.52 11.13 -6.11
N VAL A 105 -4.67 10.32 -5.44
CA VAL A 105 -3.75 9.37 -6.09
C VAL A 105 -4.48 8.07 -6.44
N LEU A 106 -5.36 7.61 -5.52
CA LEU A 106 -6.29 6.51 -5.74
C LEU A 106 -7.70 6.99 -5.38
N LEU A 107 -8.69 6.57 -6.14
CA LEU A 107 -10.09 6.89 -5.88
C LEU A 107 -10.95 5.65 -6.02
N ASN A 108 -11.53 5.20 -4.88
CA ASN A 108 -12.40 4.03 -4.81
C ASN A 108 -11.78 2.77 -5.45
N ALA A 109 -10.48 2.60 -5.31
CA ALA A 109 -9.78 1.42 -5.83
C ALA A 109 -10.12 0.19 -4.98
N ARG A 110 -10.31 -0.97 -5.61
CA ARG A 110 -10.49 -2.24 -4.93
C ARG A 110 -9.12 -2.84 -4.64
N LEU A 111 -8.86 -3.19 -3.39
CA LEU A 111 -7.64 -3.86 -2.96
C LEU A 111 -7.96 -5.26 -2.44
N GLU A 112 -7.29 -6.26 -2.97
CA GLU A 112 -7.32 -7.64 -2.49
C GLU A 112 -5.91 -8.06 -2.09
N GLY A 113 -5.79 -8.79 -0.98
CA GLY A 113 -4.52 -9.30 -0.49
C GLY A 113 -4.65 -10.75 -0.02
N ASP A 114 -3.75 -11.61 -0.46
CA ASP A 114 -3.51 -12.95 0.09
C ASP A 114 -2.06 -12.98 0.54
N MET A 115 -1.85 -12.88 1.85
CA MET A 115 -0.55 -12.56 2.41
C MET A 115 -0.15 -13.54 3.50
N GLU A 116 1.13 -13.89 3.51
CA GLU A 116 1.79 -14.58 4.60
C GLU A 116 2.91 -13.70 5.15
N ILE A 117 2.79 -13.30 6.42
CA ILE A 117 3.68 -12.35 7.07
C ILE A 117 4.36 -13.07 8.23
N GLN A 118 5.68 -13.19 8.19
CA GLN A 118 6.47 -13.64 9.33
C GLN A 118 6.69 -12.44 10.25
N ALA A 119 6.14 -12.51 11.46
CA ALA A 119 6.26 -11.48 12.47
C ALA A 119 7.24 -11.89 13.56
N ASP A 120 8.21 -11.03 13.85
CA ASP A 120 9.08 -11.08 15.03
C ASP A 120 8.72 -9.89 15.92
N MET A 121 7.93 -10.16 16.97
CA MET A 121 7.40 -9.12 17.86
C MET A 121 8.48 -8.51 18.74
N LYS A 122 9.57 -9.24 19.03
CA LYS A 122 10.68 -8.74 19.82
C LYS A 122 11.45 -7.63 19.13
N THR A 123 11.61 -7.77 17.82
CA THR A 123 12.32 -6.78 16.97
C THR A 123 11.35 -5.90 16.20
N SER A 124 10.04 -6.09 16.35
CA SER A 124 8.99 -5.43 15.56
C SER A 124 9.25 -5.53 14.05
N THR A 125 9.68 -6.72 13.59
CA THR A 125 10.03 -6.99 12.20
C THR A 125 8.98 -7.86 11.55
N TYR A 126 8.50 -7.42 10.39
CA TYR A 126 7.48 -8.08 9.58
C TYR A 126 8.05 -8.40 8.21
N THR A 127 8.16 -9.69 7.88
CA THR A 127 8.73 -10.16 6.61
C THR A 127 7.61 -10.68 5.71
N PHE A 128 7.58 -10.19 4.49
CA PHE A 128 6.63 -10.52 3.43
C PHE A 128 7.30 -11.45 2.43
N LEU A 129 6.71 -12.62 2.17
CA LEU A 129 7.28 -13.61 1.24
C LEU A 129 6.20 -14.06 0.24
N ASN A 130 6.43 -13.78 -1.05
CA ASN A 130 5.54 -14.20 -2.13
C ASN A 130 4.08 -13.76 -1.95
N ASN A 131 3.89 -12.59 -1.37
CA ASN A 131 2.55 -12.07 -1.11
C ASN A 131 1.91 -11.54 -2.40
N LYS A 132 0.63 -11.86 -2.57
CA LYS A 132 -0.15 -11.44 -3.74
C LYS A 132 -1.06 -10.30 -3.37
N LEU A 133 -0.96 -9.24 -4.13
CA LEU A 133 -1.82 -8.05 -4.04
C LEU A 133 -2.52 -7.85 -5.38
N LYS A 134 -3.76 -7.41 -5.34
CA LYS A 134 -4.49 -6.99 -6.53
C LYS A 134 -5.13 -5.64 -6.27
N LEU A 135 -4.73 -4.63 -7.02
CA LEU A 135 -5.28 -3.28 -6.96
C LEU A 135 -6.09 -3.03 -8.24
N ASN A 136 -7.41 -2.97 -8.13
CA ASN A 136 -8.35 -3.08 -9.25
C ASN A 136 -8.03 -4.32 -10.09
N ASP A 137 -7.57 -4.12 -11.34
CA ASP A 137 -7.22 -5.20 -12.26
C ASP A 137 -5.72 -5.51 -12.31
N VAL A 138 -4.88 -4.76 -11.57
CA VAL A 138 -3.43 -4.93 -11.54
C VAL A 138 -3.02 -5.89 -10.43
N GLU A 139 -2.42 -7.01 -10.79
CA GLU A 139 -1.84 -7.98 -9.86
C GLU A 139 -0.34 -7.71 -9.66
N ALA A 140 0.10 -7.79 -8.42
CA ALA A 140 1.49 -7.60 -8.03
C ALA A 140 1.91 -8.58 -6.94
N SER A 141 3.20 -8.92 -6.90
CA SER A 141 3.83 -9.58 -5.76
C SER A 141 4.52 -8.55 -4.85
N LEU A 142 4.45 -8.78 -3.55
CA LEU A 142 5.14 -7.99 -2.54
C LEU A 142 6.08 -8.89 -1.74
N ASP A 143 7.36 -8.53 -1.73
CA ASP A 143 8.41 -9.21 -0.98
C ASP A 143 9.23 -8.21 -0.18
N GLY A 144 9.90 -8.71 0.86
CA GLY A 144 10.79 -7.90 1.66
C GLY A 144 10.39 -7.85 3.14
N TRP A 145 10.78 -6.79 3.82
CA TRP A 145 10.51 -6.66 5.25
C TRP A 145 10.36 -5.19 5.67
N VAL A 146 9.65 -5.00 6.78
CA VAL A 146 9.52 -3.73 7.50
C VAL A 146 9.83 -3.97 8.97
N GLN A 147 10.61 -3.08 9.57
CA GLN A 147 10.89 -3.05 10.99
C GLN A 147 10.46 -1.70 11.57
N MET A 148 9.76 -1.74 12.70
CA MET A 148 9.31 -0.55 13.44
C MET A 148 9.98 -0.55 14.83
N PRO A 149 11.23 -0.06 14.95
CA PRO A 149 11.95 -0.09 16.23
C PRO A 149 11.31 0.81 17.30
N ASP A 150 10.60 1.84 16.87
CA ASP A 150 9.82 2.75 17.71
C ASP A 150 8.63 3.34 16.93
N THR A 151 7.87 4.24 17.54
CA THR A 151 6.65 4.81 16.95
C THR A 151 6.91 5.86 15.86
N THR A 152 8.15 6.32 15.71
CA THR A 152 8.54 7.42 14.80
C THR A 152 9.37 6.95 13.63
N LYS A 153 9.94 5.73 13.72
CA LYS A 153 10.92 5.20 12.79
C LYS A 153 10.47 3.91 12.16
N MET A 154 10.58 3.85 10.85
CA MET A 154 10.32 2.64 10.07
C MET A 154 11.52 2.34 9.17
N VAL A 155 12.09 1.16 9.29
CA VAL A 155 13.18 0.68 8.41
C VAL A 155 12.59 -0.38 7.49
N MET A 156 12.90 -0.30 6.20
CA MET A 156 12.29 -1.22 5.23
C MET A 156 13.23 -1.59 4.09
N ASP A 157 12.98 -2.76 3.52
CA ASP A 157 13.50 -3.21 2.22
C ASP A 157 12.36 -3.99 1.56
N LEU A 158 11.59 -3.31 0.70
CA LEU A 158 10.40 -3.82 0.04
C LEU A 158 10.59 -3.84 -1.47
N LYS A 159 10.04 -4.86 -2.10
CA LYS A 159 9.98 -5.00 -3.56
C LYS A 159 8.57 -5.34 -3.99
N LEU A 160 8.08 -4.64 -4.99
CA LEU A 160 6.79 -4.87 -5.62
C LEU A 160 7.02 -5.08 -7.11
N ASN A 161 6.52 -6.19 -7.64
CA ASN A 161 6.65 -6.52 -9.05
C ASN A 161 5.29 -6.89 -9.61
N THR A 162 5.01 -6.42 -10.83
CA THR A 162 3.91 -6.94 -11.62
C THR A 162 4.47 -7.91 -12.66
N GLU A 163 3.73 -8.98 -12.93
CA GLU A 163 3.91 -9.70 -14.19
C GLU A 163 3.39 -8.84 -15.35
N LYS A 164 3.37 -9.37 -16.57
CA LYS A 164 2.78 -8.65 -17.70
C LYS A 164 1.31 -8.38 -17.45
N VAL A 165 0.98 -7.13 -17.22
CA VAL A 165 -0.39 -6.64 -17.01
C VAL A 165 -0.89 -6.07 -18.33
N ALA A 166 -2.14 -6.33 -18.68
CA ALA A 166 -2.71 -5.70 -19.86
C ALA A 166 -2.76 -4.17 -19.70
N PHE A 167 -2.45 -3.43 -20.73
CA PHE A 167 -2.43 -1.95 -20.67
C PHE A 167 -3.76 -1.36 -20.18
N LYS A 168 -4.88 -2.03 -20.48
CA LYS A 168 -6.21 -1.65 -19.98
C LYS A 168 -6.29 -1.68 -18.45
N ASP A 169 -5.60 -2.63 -17.81
CA ASP A 169 -5.69 -2.82 -16.37
C ASP A 169 -4.98 -1.69 -15.62
N LEU A 170 -3.90 -1.12 -16.21
CA LEU A 170 -3.29 0.10 -15.73
C LEU A 170 -4.30 1.27 -15.69
N LEU A 171 -5.16 1.37 -16.70
CA LEU A 171 -6.14 2.44 -16.77
C LEU A 171 -7.18 2.37 -15.64
N SER A 172 -7.36 1.17 -15.06
CA SER A 172 -8.22 0.98 -13.88
C SER A 172 -7.68 1.72 -12.64
N LEU A 173 -6.38 2.04 -12.61
CA LEU A 173 -5.75 2.78 -11.51
C LEU A 173 -5.89 4.30 -11.66
N VAL A 174 -6.24 4.78 -12.87
CA VAL A 174 -6.42 6.22 -13.09
C VAL A 174 -7.70 6.68 -12.41
N PRO A 175 -7.64 7.65 -11.47
CA PRO A 175 -8.84 8.14 -10.80
C PRO A 175 -9.89 8.61 -11.80
N GLY A 176 -11.12 8.11 -11.67
CA GLY A 176 -12.22 8.39 -12.60
C GLY A 176 -12.60 9.88 -12.74
N LEU A 177 -12.07 10.74 -11.85
CA LEU A 177 -12.18 12.19 -11.98
C LEU A 177 -11.48 12.74 -13.24
N TYR A 178 -10.45 12.05 -13.73
CA TYR A 178 -9.66 12.49 -14.87
C TYR A 178 -10.15 11.88 -16.18
N VAL A 179 -11.05 10.88 -16.11
CA VAL A 179 -11.45 10.13 -17.29
C VAL A 179 -12.91 9.72 -17.20
N LYS A 180 -13.73 10.45 -17.93
CA LYS A 180 -15.09 10.04 -18.25
C LYS A 180 -14.96 8.97 -19.37
N ASP A 181 -15.61 7.83 -19.22
CA ASP A 181 -15.82 6.85 -20.28
C ASP A 181 -14.67 5.86 -20.62
N PHE A 182 -13.80 5.50 -19.63
CA PHE A 182 -12.82 4.43 -19.87
C PHE A 182 -13.45 3.05 -20.17
N LYS A 183 -14.69 2.82 -19.73
CA LYS A 183 -15.36 1.51 -19.91
C LYS A 183 -15.47 1.07 -21.37
N ASP A 184 -15.65 2.05 -22.26
CA ASP A 184 -15.86 1.78 -23.68
C ASP A 184 -14.58 2.00 -24.53
N MET A 185 -13.45 2.29 -23.86
CA MET A 185 -12.18 2.50 -24.55
C MET A 185 -11.59 1.17 -25.01
N LYS A 186 -11.21 1.09 -26.28
CA LYS A 186 -10.46 -0.06 -26.80
C LYS A 186 -8.98 0.13 -26.44
N THR A 187 -8.39 -0.92 -25.91
CA THR A 187 -6.98 -0.90 -25.49
C THR A 187 -6.30 -2.21 -25.85
N ALA A 188 -4.99 -2.16 -26.10
CA ALA A 188 -4.11 -3.31 -26.27
C ALA A 188 -2.70 -2.97 -25.74
N GLY A 189 -1.84 -3.99 -25.67
CA GLY A 189 -0.47 -3.85 -25.18
C GLY A 189 -0.28 -4.36 -23.75
N ASN A 190 0.98 -4.36 -23.33
CA ASN A 190 1.39 -4.87 -22.01
C ASN A 190 2.12 -3.80 -21.23
N LEU A 191 1.94 -3.86 -19.92
CA LEU A 191 2.67 -3.09 -18.93
C LEU A 191 3.51 -4.04 -18.07
N THR A 192 4.71 -3.62 -17.72
CA THR A 192 5.48 -4.21 -16.61
C THR A 192 5.86 -3.09 -15.64
N MET A 193 5.79 -3.37 -14.35
CA MET A 193 6.22 -2.45 -13.31
C MET A 193 7.05 -3.20 -12.27
N ALA A 194 8.17 -2.62 -11.90
CA ALA A 194 8.96 -3.06 -10.76
C ALA A 194 9.23 -1.84 -9.88
N ALA A 195 8.97 -1.98 -8.58
CA ALA A 195 9.25 -0.93 -7.63
C ALA A 195 9.99 -1.50 -6.41
N SER A 196 10.89 -0.72 -5.85
CA SER A 196 11.54 -1.04 -4.59
C SER A 196 11.67 0.20 -3.72
N VAL A 197 11.62 -0.03 -2.41
CA VAL A 197 11.83 1.00 -1.39
C VAL A 197 12.79 0.43 -0.36
N LYS A 198 13.88 1.14 -0.08
CA LYS A 198 14.90 0.68 0.85
C LYS A 198 15.48 1.81 1.68
N GLY A 199 15.49 1.65 2.99
CA GLY A 199 16.08 2.60 3.92
C GLY A 199 15.19 2.88 5.12
N THR A 200 15.38 4.05 5.70
CA THR A 200 14.67 4.50 6.89
C THR A 200 13.72 5.62 6.53
N MET A 201 12.49 5.51 7.01
CA MET A 201 11.52 6.59 7.05
C MET A 201 11.44 7.12 8.48
N GLU A 202 11.69 8.43 8.67
CA GLU A 202 11.67 9.10 9.97
C GLU A 202 11.36 10.59 9.74
N GLY A 203 10.17 11.04 10.16
CA GLY A 203 9.68 12.39 9.86
C GLY A 203 9.65 12.67 8.36
N GLU A 204 10.30 13.73 7.93
CA GLU A 204 10.42 14.11 6.50
C GLU A 204 11.60 13.43 5.78
N ASN A 205 12.31 12.53 6.44
CA ASN A 205 13.37 11.76 5.82
C ASN A 205 12.79 10.49 5.20
N TYR A 206 12.74 10.43 3.88
CA TYR A 206 12.16 9.32 3.11
C TYR A 206 13.24 8.30 2.74
N PRO A 207 12.90 7.00 2.67
CA PRO A 207 13.82 5.97 2.17
C PRO A 207 14.12 6.18 0.68
N ALA A 208 15.20 5.58 0.21
CA ALA A 208 15.49 5.49 -1.21
C ALA A 208 14.42 4.64 -1.90
N PHE A 209 14.05 5.01 -3.13
CA PHE A 209 13.13 4.23 -3.95
C PHE A 209 13.55 4.18 -5.41
N ASP A 210 13.10 3.14 -6.10
CA ASP A 210 13.35 2.88 -7.51
C ASP A 210 12.06 2.31 -8.12
N VAL A 211 11.53 2.94 -9.16
CA VAL A 211 10.33 2.52 -9.88
C VAL A 211 10.64 2.48 -11.36
N LYS A 212 10.51 1.32 -11.96
CA LYS A 212 10.63 1.09 -13.40
C LYS A 212 9.29 0.73 -13.97
N LEU A 213 8.90 1.39 -15.04
CA LEU A 213 7.66 1.16 -15.76
C LEU A 213 7.97 1.06 -17.25
N ALA A 214 7.49 -0.01 -17.88
CA ALA A 214 7.60 -0.21 -19.31
C ALA A 214 6.22 -0.54 -19.90
N VAL A 215 5.89 0.13 -21.01
CA VAL A 215 4.73 -0.18 -21.86
C VAL A 215 5.23 -0.61 -23.22
N ASP A 216 4.78 -1.78 -23.65
CA ASP A 216 5.12 -2.35 -24.96
C ASP A 216 3.86 -2.55 -25.80
N ASN A 217 3.93 -2.08 -27.05
CA ASN A 217 2.84 -2.21 -28.04
C ASN A 217 1.49 -1.70 -27.51
N GLY A 218 1.54 -0.60 -26.73
CA GLY A 218 0.34 0.00 -26.17
C GLY A 218 -0.55 0.59 -27.28
N MET A 219 -1.86 0.48 -27.10
CA MET A 219 -2.85 1.09 -27.97
C MET A 219 -4.05 1.52 -27.16
N PHE A 220 -4.59 2.68 -27.46
CA PHE A 220 -5.93 3.04 -27.02
C PHE A 220 -6.72 3.77 -28.08
N GLN A 221 -8.03 3.60 -28.06
CA GLN A 221 -8.99 4.32 -28.88
C GLN A 221 -10.14 4.79 -27.99
N TYR A 222 -10.28 6.10 -27.88
CA TYR A 222 -11.41 6.69 -27.18
C TYR A 222 -12.66 6.57 -28.04
N PRO A 223 -13.85 6.25 -27.48
CA PRO A 223 -15.07 6.01 -28.25
C PRO A 223 -15.49 7.15 -29.18
N SER A 224 -15.24 8.40 -28.76
CA SER A 224 -15.56 9.60 -29.52
C SER A 224 -14.50 9.99 -30.56
N LEU A 225 -13.35 9.30 -30.60
CA LEU A 225 -12.29 9.58 -31.57
C LEU A 225 -12.32 8.58 -32.72
N PRO A 226 -12.27 9.04 -33.98
CA PRO A 226 -12.33 8.18 -35.15
C PRO A 226 -11.08 7.32 -35.34
N LYS A 227 -9.96 7.70 -34.72
CA LYS A 227 -8.68 7.01 -34.86
C LYS A 227 -8.09 6.67 -33.50
N SER A 228 -7.31 5.59 -33.47
CA SER A 228 -6.59 5.11 -32.29
C SER A 228 -5.20 5.77 -32.17
N VAL A 229 -4.68 5.79 -30.95
CA VAL A 229 -3.25 5.95 -30.66
C VAL A 229 -2.66 4.55 -30.58
N THR A 230 -1.64 4.28 -31.37
CA THR A 230 -1.03 2.94 -31.51
C THR A 230 0.48 3.01 -31.31
N ASP A 231 1.11 1.84 -31.23
CA ASP A 231 2.57 1.69 -31.08
C ASP A 231 3.11 2.52 -29.91
N ILE A 232 2.35 2.52 -28.81
CA ILE A 232 2.78 3.22 -27.59
C ILE A 232 3.88 2.40 -26.97
N GLN A 233 5.05 3.02 -26.84
CA GLN A 233 6.23 2.45 -26.19
C GLN A 233 6.75 3.47 -25.19
N VAL A 234 6.81 3.05 -23.93
CA VAL A 234 7.26 3.92 -22.82
C VAL A 234 8.23 3.14 -21.94
N ASN A 235 9.38 3.74 -21.65
CA ASN A 235 10.27 3.27 -20.61
C ASN A 235 10.55 4.43 -19.67
N THR A 236 10.09 4.32 -18.44
CA THR A 236 10.27 5.33 -17.42
C THR A 236 10.96 4.74 -16.20
N HIS A 237 11.92 5.49 -15.68
CA HIS A 237 12.61 5.18 -14.43
C HIS A 237 12.49 6.38 -13.48
N ILE A 238 11.85 6.16 -12.34
CA ILE A 238 11.67 7.17 -11.30
C ILE A 238 12.45 6.69 -10.08
N SER A 239 13.37 7.48 -9.58
CA SER A 239 14.20 7.08 -8.45
C SER A 239 14.53 8.23 -7.52
N SER A 240 14.79 7.89 -6.25
CA SER A 240 15.34 8.80 -5.25
C SER A 240 16.39 8.08 -4.42
N LYS A 241 17.45 8.78 -4.06
CA LYS A 241 18.48 8.27 -3.14
C LYS A 241 18.06 8.34 -1.67
N GLY A 242 16.85 8.82 -1.41
CA GLY A 242 16.32 9.05 -0.07
C GLY A 242 16.57 10.49 0.43
N GLY A 243 16.15 10.76 1.66
CA GLY A 243 16.10 12.10 2.23
C GLY A 243 14.85 12.86 1.81
N SER A 244 14.99 14.02 1.20
CA SER A 244 13.86 14.78 0.64
C SER A 244 13.33 14.16 -0.64
N LEU A 245 12.01 14.25 -0.87
CA LEU A 245 11.37 13.90 -2.14
C LEU A 245 11.82 14.82 -3.29
N ASP A 246 12.37 16.01 -3.00
CA ASP A 246 12.94 16.90 -4.01
C ASP A 246 14.13 16.27 -4.76
N ASN A 247 14.73 15.22 -4.19
CA ASN A 247 15.80 14.46 -4.83
C ASN A 247 15.29 13.42 -5.85
N THR A 248 14.00 13.44 -6.17
CA THR A 248 13.42 12.51 -7.13
C THR A 248 13.88 12.83 -8.55
N VAL A 249 14.40 11.82 -9.22
CA VAL A 249 14.79 11.87 -10.63
C VAL A 249 13.79 11.07 -11.45
N VAL A 250 13.32 11.68 -12.54
CA VAL A 250 12.47 11.02 -13.54
C VAL A 250 13.23 10.95 -14.84
N ASP A 251 13.52 9.75 -15.31
CA ASP A 251 14.15 9.48 -16.59
C ASP A 251 13.15 8.77 -17.51
N VAL A 252 12.94 9.31 -18.71
CA VAL A 252 12.11 8.72 -19.75
C VAL A 252 13.01 8.37 -20.93
N SER A 253 13.55 7.15 -20.90
CA SER A 253 14.50 6.68 -21.92
C SER A 253 13.83 6.33 -23.25
N LYS A 254 12.53 6.07 -23.24
CA LYS A 254 11.74 5.83 -24.44
C LYS A 254 10.33 6.39 -24.28
N PHE A 255 9.91 7.15 -25.28
CA PHE A 255 8.53 7.62 -25.41
C PHE A 255 8.20 7.70 -26.89
N HIS A 256 7.35 6.80 -27.36
CA HIS A 256 6.93 6.74 -28.76
C HIS A 256 5.44 6.40 -28.85
N PHE A 257 4.77 6.97 -29.81
CA PHE A 257 3.41 6.59 -30.20
C PHE A 257 3.09 7.09 -31.61
N ASN A 258 2.15 6.43 -32.28
CA ASN A 258 1.57 6.84 -33.52
C ASN A 258 0.14 7.33 -33.28
N MET A 259 -0.20 8.50 -33.83
CA MET A 259 -1.54 9.06 -33.74
C MET A 259 -2.12 9.32 -35.12
N GLY A 260 -3.24 8.69 -35.39
CA GLY A 260 -4.03 8.95 -36.56
C GLY A 260 -3.61 8.21 -37.83
N GLY A 261 -2.70 7.24 -37.74
CA GLY A 261 -2.35 6.24 -38.77
C GLY A 261 -2.08 6.82 -40.14
#